data_3877f83eb44404ee3ffbb53c497db1f8
#
_entry.id   3877f83eb44404ee3ffbb53c497db1f8
#
_cell.length_a   1.000
_cell.length_b   1.000
_cell.length_c   1.000
_cell.angle_alpha   90.00
_cell.angle_beta   90.00
_cell.angle_gamma   90.00
#
_symmetry.space_group_name_H-M   'P 1'
#
loop_
_entity.id
_entity.type
_entity.pdbx_description
1 polymer ?
#
loop_
_entity_poly.entity_id
_entity_poly.type
_entity_poly.pdbx_seq_one_letter_code
_entity_poly.pdbx_strand_id
1 'polypeptide(L)'
;MKHNEWLLADKNIQYRIINAIIKEHIFPEGLQMIEEPQFIKLQYHDNQLLIHIKRKSAMKRYEFTKDIMFNSGKSSHLIESLEELLRFLTQAFDINISEKLFKELIHSRDSMAETYKQFNHRQSLIHQSMKFTRLPEALNFITWLQHLQDSGITGALSYSESLVLEGHPTHPLTKTKLPLSMTDLKVYAPEFEKVIPLKIMLIEKKHIVSTSMEKDDQFILNEVIPDHYHRLKGFLEPLNLNIADYRVMFVHPWQYDHTIGEQFNEWIAKKVLIPTPFTVSSKATLSFRTMDLINTPYHVKLPVNVQATSAVRTVSTVTTIDGPKLSYALQGLLQQYPSLQVAMEPFGAYADVKPDIARQLAMIIRQKPAIFDNGCTIVTASLVNPNPIDNKALVDSYLDWLENKVTIDHIKHFIATYTQNLVQPLIAYIQDYGIALEAHMQNTIVNLGPNYNMKFLVRDLGGSRIDIKTLQRQVPQIEITNSSLLADTIEEVIAKFQHAVVQNQLAELIHHFNQYNEVIEQELFDIVREEIELAIDDTKAHADTLKKVLFDSTITVKALLSMRMENKVKKYLNIELNLSLIHI
;
A
#
# COMPACT_ATOMS: atom_id res chain seq x y z
N MET A 1 -5.68 -32.32 10.13
CA MET A 1 -6.75 -31.33 9.85
C MET A 1 -6.08 -30.04 9.44
N LYS A 2 -6.50 -29.43 8.32
CA LYS A 2 -6.05 -28.09 7.94
C LYS A 2 -6.58 -27.10 9.00
N HIS A 3 -5.73 -26.20 9.52
CA HIS A 3 -6.16 -25.19 10.48
C HIS A 3 -7.18 -24.24 9.85
N ASN A 4 -8.07 -23.66 10.66
CA ASN A 4 -9.13 -22.76 10.21
C ASN A 4 -8.58 -21.57 9.40
N GLU A 5 -7.43 -21.00 9.81
CA GLU A 5 -6.76 -19.89 9.16
C GLU A 5 -6.28 -20.23 7.74
N TRP A 6 -5.87 -21.47 7.52
CA TRP A 6 -5.48 -21.95 6.20
C TRP A 6 -6.71 -22.04 5.27
N LEU A 7 -7.82 -22.57 5.76
CA LEU A 7 -9.06 -22.65 4.98
C LEU A 7 -9.61 -21.26 4.63
N LEU A 8 -9.56 -20.30 5.57
CA LEU A 8 -9.96 -18.93 5.34
C LEU A 8 -9.07 -18.26 4.26
N ALA A 9 -7.76 -18.43 4.34
CA ALA A 9 -6.82 -17.89 3.36
C ALA A 9 -7.03 -18.53 1.97
N ASP A 10 -7.27 -19.84 1.93
CA ASP A 10 -7.50 -20.59 0.71
C ASP A 10 -8.74 -20.07 -0.03
N LYS A 11 -9.87 -19.92 0.66
CA LYS A 11 -11.11 -19.35 0.11
C LYS A 11 -10.94 -17.89 -0.30
N ASN A 12 -10.24 -17.09 0.50
CA ASN A 12 -10.00 -15.68 0.17
C ASN A 12 -9.27 -15.54 -1.18
N ILE A 13 -8.21 -16.33 -1.42
CA ILE A 13 -7.49 -16.29 -2.69
C ILE A 13 -8.34 -16.85 -3.83
N GLN A 14 -9.11 -17.92 -3.64
CA GLN A 14 -10.06 -18.43 -4.64
C GLN A 14 -11.03 -17.31 -5.08
N TYR A 15 -11.65 -16.62 -4.14
CA TYR A 15 -12.60 -15.56 -4.43
C TYR A 15 -11.97 -14.35 -5.14
N ARG A 16 -10.73 -13.98 -4.80
CA ARG A 16 -9.99 -12.92 -5.50
C ARG A 16 -9.70 -13.30 -6.95
N ILE A 17 -9.37 -14.56 -7.22
CA ILE A 17 -9.16 -15.05 -8.59
C ILE A 17 -10.46 -14.98 -9.39
N ILE A 18 -11.56 -15.47 -8.84
CA ILE A 18 -12.87 -15.42 -9.51
C ILE A 18 -13.30 -13.97 -9.78
N ASN A 19 -13.17 -13.08 -8.78
CA ASN A 19 -13.43 -11.65 -8.96
C ASN A 19 -12.57 -11.04 -10.08
N ALA A 20 -11.28 -11.38 -10.14
CA ALA A 20 -10.39 -10.90 -11.19
C ALA A 20 -10.79 -11.44 -12.56
N ILE A 21 -11.10 -12.75 -12.69
CA ILE A 21 -11.57 -13.36 -13.93
C ILE A 21 -12.81 -12.64 -14.46
N ILE A 22 -13.79 -12.39 -13.60
CA ILE A 22 -15.03 -11.72 -13.96
C ILE A 22 -14.79 -10.25 -14.33
N LYS A 23 -14.12 -9.51 -13.47
CA LYS A 23 -13.89 -8.06 -13.63
C LYS A 23 -13.00 -7.74 -14.84
N GLU A 24 -11.99 -8.57 -15.08
CA GLU A 24 -11.01 -8.38 -16.15
C GLU A 24 -11.40 -9.06 -17.45
N HIS A 25 -12.58 -9.70 -17.51
CA HIS A 25 -13.08 -10.48 -18.66
C HIS A 25 -12.04 -11.49 -19.19
N ILE A 26 -11.45 -12.28 -18.27
CA ILE A 26 -10.52 -13.36 -18.64
C ILE A 26 -11.35 -14.54 -19.11
N PHE A 27 -11.97 -14.38 -20.29
CA PHE A 27 -12.89 -15.35 -20.86
C PHE A 27 -12.32 -15.87 -22.18
N PRO A 28 -11.94 -17.17 -22.26
CA PRO A 28 -11.66 -17.83 -23.53
C PRO A 28 -12.88 -17.78 -24.47
N GLU A 29 -12.64 -17.93 -25.76
CA GLU A 29 -13.71 -17.97 -26.74
C GLU A 29 -14.69 -19.10 -26.42
N GLY A 30 -15.98 -18.76 -26.33
CA GLY A 30 -17.04 -19.71 -25.98
C GLY A 30 -17.36 -19.78 -24.46
N LEU A 31 -16.58 -19.16 -23.58
CA LEU A 31 -16.95 -19.06 -22.17
C LEU A 31 -18.06 -18.02 -22.01
N GLN A 32 -19.14 -18.41 -21.33
CA GLN A 32 -20.28 -17.56 -21.04
C GLN A 32 -20.40 -17.32 -19.53
N MET A 33 -20.69 -16.10 -19.16
CA MET A 33 -21.07 -15.74 -17.79
C MET A 33 -22.58 -15.48 -17.72
N ILE A 34 -23.25 -16.18 -16.84
CA ILE A 34 -24.68 -15.99 -16.53
C ILE A 34 -24.74 -15.49 -15.08
N GLU A 35 -25.19 -14.26 -14.92
CA GLU A 35 -25.36 -13.66 -13.60
C GLU A 35 -26.84 -13.70 -13.21
N GLU A 36 -27.13 -14.28 -12.06
CA GLU A 36 -28.45 -14.29 -11.41
C GLU A 36 -28.34 -13.65 -10.01
N PRO A 37 -29.43 -13.25 -9.36
CA PRO A 37 -29.38 -12.51 -8.11
C PRO A 37 -28.57 -13.18 -6.98
N GLN A 38 -28.54 -14.52 -6.97
CA GLN A 38 -27.88 -15.28 -5.89
C GLN A 38 -26.63 -16.03 -6.31
N PHE A 39 -26.31 -16.09 -7.60
CA PHE A 39 -25.15 -16.83 -8.09
C PHE A 39 -24.67 -16.35 -9.45
N ILE A 40 -23.41 -16.66 -9.73
CA ILE A 40 -22.79 -16.56 -11.06
C ILE A 40 -22.51 -17.96 -11.55
N LYS A 41 -22.84 -18.22 -12.82
CA LYS A 41 -22.41 -19.41 -13.57
C LYS A 41 -21.38 -18.98 -14.61
N LEU A 42 -20.22 -19.61 -14.59
CA LEU A 42 -19.28 -19.58 -15.69
C LEU A 42 -19.42 -20.88 -16.46
N GLN A 43 -19.96 -20.83 -17.67
CA GLN A 43 -20.25 -21.98 -18.53
C GLN A 43 -19.24 -22.06 -19.68
N TYR A 44 -18.59 -23.20 -19.81
CA TYR A 44 -17.67 -23.49 -20.91
C TYR A 44 -17.84 -24.93 -21.40
N HIS A 45 -18.40 -25.11 -22.62
CA HIS A 45 -18.85 -26.42 -23.09
C HIS A 45 -19.76 -27.11 -22.08
N ASP A 46 -19.45 -28.36 -21.70
CA ASP A 46 -20.21 -29.13 -20.71
C ASP A 46 -19.80 -28.82 -19.25
N ASN A 47 -18.81 -27.92 -19.05
CA ASN A 47 -18.28 -27.57 -17.74
C ASN A 47 -18.92 -26.29 -17.21
N GLN A 48 -19.19 -26.25 -15.92
CA GLN A 48 -19.79 -25.10 -15.26
C GLN A 48 -19.13 -24.86 -13.88
N LEU A 49 -18.79 -23.61 -13.57
CA LEU A 49 -18.54 -23.16 -12.20
C LEU A 49 -19.78 -22.42 -11.69
N LEU A 50 -20.32 -22.86 -10.55
CA LEU A 50 -21.40 -22.22 -9.85
C LEU A 50 -20.85 -21.53 -8.59
N ILE A 51 -21.04 -20.21 -8.48
CA ILE A 51 -20.48 -19.37 -7.44
C ILE A 51 -21.60 -18.57 -6.81
N HIS A 52 -21.83 -18.78 -5.49
CA HIS A 52 -22.91 -18.11 -4.78
C HIS A 52 -22.51 -16.70 -4.35
N ILE A 53 -23.31 -15.72 -4.75
CA ILE A 53 -23.14 -14.31 -4.41
C ILE A 53 -23.77 -14.05 -3.04
N LYS A 54 -23.02 -13.36 -2.17
CA LYS A 54 -23.56 -12.72 -0.97
C LYS A 54 -24.01 -11.29 -1.29
N ARG A 55 -23.14 -10.58 -2.03
CA ARG A 55 -23.35 -9.17 -2.35
C ARG A 55 -22.52 -8.80 -3.59
N LYS A 56 -23.05 -7.87 -4.40
CA LYS A 56 -22.38 -7.21 -5.50
C LYS A 56 -22.23 -5.73 -5.18
N SER A 57 -21.06 -5.16 -5.41
CA SER A 57 -20.83 -3.73 -5.25
C SER A 57 -20.68 -3.01 -6.60
N ALA A 58 -20.86 -1.67 -6.56
CA ALA A 58 -20.83 -0.80 -7.74
C ALA A 58 -19.57 -0.95 -8.60
N MET A 59 -18.41 -1.21 -7.99
CA MET A 59 -17.13 -1.40 -8.70
C MET A 59 -16.97 -2.79 -9.29
N LYS A 60 -18.06 -3.51 -9.59
CA LYS A 60 -18.05 -4.90 -10.08
C LYS A 60 -17.23 -5.83 -9.17
N ARG A 61 -17.39 -5.66 -7.86
CA ARG A 61 -16.79 -6.53 -6.86
C ARG A 61 -17.87 -7.39 -6.23
N TYR A 62 -17.64 -8.69 -6.20
CA TYR A 62 -18.55 -9.65 -5.60
C TYR A 62 -17.99 -10.16 -4.28
N GLU A 63 -18.85 -10.28 -3.28
CA GLU A 63 -18.64 -11.12 -2.11
C GLU A 63 -19.38 -12.44 -2.28
N PHE A 64 -18.71 -13.53 -1.96
CA PHE A 64 -19.24 -14.88 -2.12
C PHE A 64 -19.52 -15.51 -0.74
N THR A 65 -20.49 -16.45 -0.70
CA THR A 65 -20.95 -17.02 0.58
C THR A 65 -20.62 -18.47 0.78
N LYS A 66 -20.50 -19.24 -0.29
CA LYS A 66 -20.40 -20.69 -0.24
C LYS A 66 -19.21 -21.16 -1.06
N ASP A 67 -18.87 -22.43 -0.86
CA ASP A 67 -17.87 -23.07 -1.68
C ASP A 67 -18.26 -23.06 -3.16
N ILE A 68 -17.26 -23.05 -4.03
CA ILE A 68 -17.44 -23.06 -5.47
C ILE A 68 -17.76 -24.48 -5.90
N MET A 69 -18.83 -24.65 -6.68
CA MET A 69 -19.21 -25.94 -7.25
C MET A 69 -18.74 -26.05 -8.69
N PHE A 70 -18.09 -27.14 -9.02
CA PHE A 70 -17.80 -27.52 -10.41
C PHE A 70 -18.76 -28.60 -10.86
N ASN A 71 -19.42 -28.38 -11.99
CA ASN A 71 -20.33 -29.33 -12.61
C ASN A 71 -19.81 -29.70 -14.01
N SER A 72 -19.84 -30.99 -14.36
CA SER A 72 -19.50 -31.48 -15.70
C SER A 72 -20.40 -32.65 -16.06
N GLY A 73 -21.25 -32.46 -17.05
CA GLY A 73 -22.27 -33.44 -17.42
C GLY A 73 -23.24 -33.73 -16.26
N LYS A 74 -23.24 -34.98 -15.76
CA LYS A 74 -24.06 -35.39 -14.59
C LYS A 74 -23.32 -35.35 -13.27
N SER A 75 -22.03 -35.02 -13.26
CA SER A 75 -21.23 -34.97 -12.04
C SER A 75 -21.20 -33.57 -11.46
N SER A 76 -21.29 -33.49 -10.13
CA SER A 76 -21.15 -32.25 -9.36
C SER A 76 -20.07 -32.46 -8.32
N HIS A 77 -19.17 -31.51 -8.20
CA HIS A 77 -17.99 -31.59 -7.33
C HIS A 77 -17.79 -30.26 -6.59
N LEU A 78 -17.52 -30.34 -5.31
CA LEU A 78 -17.18 -29.18 -4.48
C LEU A 78 -15.69 -28.91 -4.61
N ILE A 79 -15.30 -27.68 -4.94
CA ILE A 79 -13.89 -27.28 -4.97
C ILE A 79 -13.38 -27.08 -3.56
N GLU A 80 -12.48 -27.97 -3.12
CA GLU A 80 -12.00 -28.03 -1.76
C GLU A 80 -10.71 -27.23 -1.50
N SER A 81 -9.99 -26.85 -2.58
CA SER A 81 -8.73 -26.13 -2.45
C SER A 81 -8.43 -25.19 -3.62
N LEU A 82 -7.53 -24.24 -3.37
CA LEU A 82 -7.02 -23.33 -4.40
C LEU A 82 -6.34 -24.11 -5.55
N GLU A 83 -5.54 -25.14 -5.21
CA GLU A 83 -4.88 -25.99 -6.20
C GLU A 83 -5.89 -26.66 -7.15
N GLU A 84 -7.00 -27.09 -6.60
CA GLU A 84 -8.06 -27.71 -7.35
C GLU A 84 -8.78 -26.70 -8.26
N LEU A 85 -9.11 -25.51 -7.75
CA LEU A 85 -9.66 -24.42 -8.58
C LEU A 85 -8.74 -24.11 -9.76
N LEU A 86 -7.45 -23.91 -9.51
CA LEU A 86 -6.47 -23.57 -10.55
C LEU A 86 -6.34 -24.67 -11.62
N ARG A 87 -6.42 -25.94 -11.20
CA ARG A 87 -6.43 -27.09 -12.11
C ARG A 87 -7.68 -27.06 -13.01
N PHE A 88 -8.88 -26.87 -12.43
CA PHE A 88 -10.11 -26.80 -13.23
C PHE A 88 -10.13 -25.59 -14.16
N LEU A 89 -9.70 -24.42 -13.71
CA LEU A 89 -9.56 -23.24 -14.57
C LEU A 89 -8.69 -23.54 -15.80
N THR A 90 -7.58 -24.26 -15.62
CA THR A 90 -6.67 -24.59 -16.73
C THR A 90 -7.20 -25.73 -17.59
N GLN A 91 -7.71 -26.83 -17.01
CA GLN A 91 -8.04 -28.04 -17.76
C GLN A 91 -9.47 -28.06 -18.32
N ALA A 92 -10.42 -27.42 -17.62
CA ALA A 92 -11.83 -27.46 -17.95
C ALA A 92 -12.37 -26.15 -18.53
N PHE A 93 -11.67 -25.03 -18.33
CA PHE A 93 -12.10 -23.69 -18.76
C PHE A 93 -11.11 -22.99 -19.69
N ASP A 94 -10.01 -23.65 -20.08
CA ASP A 94 -8.96 -23.10 -20.95
C ASP A 94 -8.38 -21.73 -20.48
N ILE A 95 -8.40 -21.49 -19.16
CA ILE A 95 -7.77 -20.31 -18.54
C ILE A 95 -6.36 -20.69 -18.11
N ASN A 96 -5.37 -20.29 -18.90
CA ASN A 96 -3.98 -20.71 -18.72
C ASN A 96 -3.34 -20.10 -17.46
N ILE A 97 -3.10 -20.92 -16.45
CA ILE A 97 -2.35 -20.59 -15.23
C ILE A 97 -0.94 -21.18 -15.36
N SER A 98 0.06 -20.33 -15.64
CA SER A 98 1.44 -20.77 -15.73
C SER A 98 1.94 -21.34 -14.40
N GLU A 99 2.95 -22.25 -14.45
CA GLU A 99 3.56 -22.82 -13.24
C GLU A 99 4.11 -21.73 -12.29
N LYS A 100 4.64 -20.65 -12.85
CA LYS A 100 5.11 -19.50 -12.08
C LYS A 100 3.96 -18.80 -11.32
N LEU A 101 2.87 -18.51 -12.02
CA LEU A 101 1.69 -17.87 -11.41
C LEU A 101 1.06 -18.78 -10.36
N PHE A 102 1.00 -20.09 -10.62
CA PHE A 102 0.55 -21.09 -9.66
C PHE A 102 1.34 -20.98 -8.35
N LYS A 103 2.69 -21.04 -8.42
CA LYS A 103 3.57 -20.92 -7.24
C LYS A 103 3.36 -19.59 -6.49
N GLU A 104 3.15 -18.50 -7.22
CA GLU A 104 2.90 -17.18 -6.64
C GLU A 104 1.56 -17.12 -5.88
N LEU A 105 0.51 -17.72 -6.43
CA LEU A 105 -0.81 -17.80 -5.80
C LEU A 105 -0.79 -18.67 -4.54
N ILE A 106 -0.14 -19.83 -4.60
CA ILE A 106 0.04 -20.71 -3.43
C ILE A 106 0.83 -19.97 -2.33
N HIS A 107 1.92 -19.30 -2.69
CA HIS A 107 2.68 -18.51 -1.73
C HIS A 107 1.84 -17.38 -1.12
N SER A 108 0.96 -16.73 -1.90
CA SER A 108 0.05 -15.69 -1.41
C SER A 108 -0.91 -16.25 -0.36
N ARG A 109 -1.52 -17.42 -0.63
CA ARG A 109 -2.39 -18.13 0.32
C ARG A 109 -1.67 -18.51 1.61
N ASP A 110 -0.50 -19.13 1.50
CA ASP A 110 0.25 -19.61 2.66
C ASP A 110 0.73 -18.46 3.55
N SER A 111 1.18 -17.37 2.92
CA SER A 111 1.54 -16.14 3.62
C SER A 111 0.34 -15.50 4.33
N MET A 112 -0.84 -15.51 3.71
CA MET A 112 -2.08 -15.02 4.32
C MET A 112 -2.49 -15.88 5.51
N ALA A 113 -2.38 -17.21 5.41
CA ALA A 113 -2.68 -18.12 6.51
C ALA A 113 -1.77 -17.87 7.72
N GLU A 114 -0.46 -17.64 7.51
CA GLU A 114 0.46 -17.28 8.59
C GLU A 114 0.14 -15.91 9.21
N THR A 115 -0.32 -14.95 8.39
CA THR A 115 -0.79 -13.65 8.90
C THR A 115 -2.02 -13.80 9.81
N TYR A 116 -3.01 -14.60 9.43
CA TYR A 116 -4.19 -14.89 10.27
C TYR A 116 -3.81 -15.59 11.57
N LYS A 117 -2.90 -16.58 11.54
CA LYS A 117 -2.39 -17.21 12.76
C LYS A 117 -1.71 -16.21 13.69
N GLN A 118 -0.90 -15.32 13.15
CA GLN A 118 -0.24 -14.28 13.93
C GLN A 118 -1.25 -13.31 14.56
N PHE A 119 -2.28 -12.91 13.81
CA PHE A 119 -3.34 -12.04 14.32
C PHE A 119 -4.10 -12.71 15.48
N ASN A 120 -4.54 -13.96 15.32
CA ASN A 120 -5.22 -14.72 16.37
C ASN A 120 -4.36 -14.92 17.61
N HIS A 121 -3.06 -15.19 17.42
CA HIS A 121 -2.11 -15.28 18.53
C HIS A 121 -1.96 -13.95 19.26
N ARG A 122 -1.79 -12.86 18.55
CA ARG A 122 -1.72 -11.48 19.11
C ARG A 122 -2.98 -11.14 19.88
N GLN A 123 -4.16 -11.40 19.31
CA GLN A 123 -5.44 -11.19 19.97
C GLN A 123 -5.51 -11.95 21.31
N SER A 124 -5.13 -13.22 21.31
CA SER A 124 -5.10 -14.04 22.53
C SER A 124 -4.16 -13.48 23.60
N LEU A 125 -2.97 -13.01 23.22
CA LEU A 125 -2.00 -12.41 24.16
C LEU A 125 -2.52 -11.10 24.75
N ILE A 126 -3.13 -10.25 23.91
CA ILE A 126 -3.71 -8.96 24.37
C ILE A 126 -4.85 -9.24 25.37
N HIS A 127 -5.77 -10.14 25.04
CA HIS A 127 -6.89 -10.47 25.95
C HIS A 127 -6.41 -11.09 27.27
N GLN A 128 -5.35 -11.91 27.25
CA GLN A 128 -4.73 -12.41 28.47
C GLN A 128 -4.10 -11.28 29.30
N SER A 129 -3.39 -10.36 28.65
CA SER A 129 -2.79 -9.19 29.30
C SER A 129 -3.85 -8.28 29.92
N MET A 130 -4.96 -8.01 29.21
CA MET A 130 -6.07 -7.20 29.70
C MET A 130 -6.69 -7.79 30.98
N LYS A 131 -6.91 -9.12 31.02
CA LYS A 131 -7.40 -9.81 32.22
C LYS A 131 -6.44 -9.66 33.39
N PHE A 132 -5.14 -9.73 33.14
CA PHE A 132 -4.10 -9.62 34.16
C PHE A 132 -4.02 -8.18 34.73
N THR A 133 -4.17 -7.17 33.88
CA THR A 133 -4.11 -5.76 34.25
C THR A 133 -5.46 -5.18 34.71
N ARG A 134 -6.53 -6.01 34.75
CA ARG A 134 -7.90 -5.59 35.12
C ARG A 134 -8.42 -4.45 34.25
N LEU A 135 -7.99 -4.33 33.01
CA LEU A 135 -8.57 -3.39 32.07
C LEU A 135 -10.01 -3.82 31.73
N PRO A 136 -10.92 -2.87 31.42
CA PRO A 136 -12.28 -3.18 31.07
C PRO A 136 -12.35 -4.17 29.89
N GLU A 137 -13.20 -5.18 29.96
CA GLU A 137 -13.41 -6.14 28.86
C GLU A 137 -13.99 -5.45 27.60
N ALA A 138 -14.65 -4.29 27.76
CA ALA A 138 -15.24 -3.48 26.70
C ALA A 138 -14.36 -2.28 26.32
N LEU A 139 -13.04 -2.41 26.38
CA LEU A 139 -12.14 -1.32 25.95
C LEU A 139 -12.25 -1.11 24.44
N ASN A 140 -12.52 0.13 24.03
CA ASN A 140 -12.51 0.49 22.62
C ASN A 140 -11.08 0.48 22.06
N PHE A 141 -10.91 0.00 20.82
CA PHE A 141 -9.59 -0.13 20.19
C PHE A 141 -8.85 1.22 20.05
N ILE A 142 -9.55 2.31 19.74
CA ILE A 142 -8.93 3.64 19.62
C ILE A 142 -8.35 4.07 20.97
N THR A 143 -9.10 3.91 22.06
CA THR A 143 -8.62 4.20 23.42
C THR A 143 -7.42 3.34 23.79
N TRP A 144 -7.43 2.06 23.44
CA TRP A 144 -6.31 1.15 23.68
C TRP A 144 -5.06 1.58 22.90
N LEU A 145 -5.23 1.99 21.64
CA LEU A 145 -4.13 2.42 20.78
C LEU A 145 -3.51 3.74 21.28
N GLN A 146 -4.35 4.69 21.77
CA GLN A 146 -3.87 5.89 22.45
C GLN A 146 -3.04 5.55 23.70
N HIS A 147 -3.50 4.60 24.48
CA HIS A 147 -2.78 4.12 25.66
C HIS A 147 -1.40 3.55 25.33
N LEU A 148 -1.27 2.79 24.24
CA LEU A 148 0.04 2.28 23.78
C LEU A 148 0.98 3.41 23.38
N GLN A 149 0.44 4.40 22.67
CA GLN A 149 1.20 5.57 22.21
C GLN A 149 1.68 6.41 23.39
N ASP A 150 0.80 6.75 24.33
CA ASP A 150 1.10 7.58 25.51
C ASP A 150 2.10 6.90 26.46
N SER A 151 2.05 5.57 26.53
CA SER A 151 2.99 4.76 27.31
C SER A 151 4.35 4.57 26.63
N GLY A 152 4.54 5.07 25.40
CA GLY A 152 5.77 4.90 24.62
C GLY A 152 6.08 3.45 24.21
N ILE A 153 5.09 2.55 24.30
CA ILE A 153 5.27 1.13 23.94
C ILE A 153 5.39 0.97 22.42
N THR A 154 4.48 1.61 21.68
CA THR A 154 4.55 1.70 20.21
C THR A 154 3.70 2.87 19.73
N GLY A 155 4.09 3.51 18.62
CA GLY A 155 3.25 4.52 17.96
C GLY A 155 2.06 3.91 17.25
N ALA A 156 0.92 4.60 17.24
CA ALA A 156 -0.29 4.16 16.57
C ALA A 156 -0.08 3.86 15.09
N LEU A 157 0.71 4.68 14.39
CA LEU A 157 1.05 4.46 12.98
C LEU A 157 1.80 3.15 12.79
N SER A 158 2.89 2.94 13.52
CA SER A 158 3.70 1.72 13.40
C SER A 158 2.88 0.46 13.70
N TYR A 159 1.98 0.53 14.70
CA TYR A 159 1.10 -0.58 15.03
C TYR A 159 0.07 -0.85 13.92
N SER A 160 -0.57 0.20 13.37
CA SER A 160 -1.58 0.05 12.32
C SER A 160 -1.03 -0.54 11.02
N GLU A 161 0.25 -0.32 10.71
CA GLU A 161 0.93 -0.95 9.57
C GLU A 161 0.89 -2.49 9.65
N SER A 162 0.83 -3.05 10.85
CA SER A 162 0.76 -4.50 11.10
C SER A 162 -0.65 -5.09 11.02
N LEU A 163 -1.69 -4.25 10.95
CA LEU A 163 -3.10 -4.69 10.94
C LEU A 163 -3.66 -4.94 9.55
N VAL A 164 -2.92 -4.68 8.48
CA VAL A 164 -3.39 -4.90 7.11
C VAL A 164 -3.21 -6.37 6.72
N LEU A 165 -4.10 -7.21 7.27
CA LEU A 165 -3.96 -8.66 7.25
C LEU A 165 -4.00 -9.23 5.84
N GLU A 166 -4.90 -8.73 4.99
CA GLU A 166 -5.14 -9.25 3.65
C GLU A 166 -4.38 -8.49 2.56
N GLY A 167 -3.74 -7.38 2.89
CA GLY A 167 -2.98 -6.55 1.95
C GLY A 167 -3.87 -5.81 0.95
N HIS A 168 -3.54 -5.89 -0.35
CA HIS A 168 -4.31 -5.21 -1.39
C HIS A 168 -5.72 -5.82 -1.52
N PRO A 169 -6.80 -5.02 -1.53
CA PRO A 169 -8.17 -5.52 -1.43
C PRO A 169 -8.58 -6.52 -2.52
N THR A 170 -8.14 -6.32 -3.75
CA THR A 170 -8.60 -7.09 -4.91
C THR A 170 -7.51 -7.94 -5.60
N HIS A 171 -6.23 -7.77 -5.23
CA HIS A 171 -5.13 -8.45 -5.93
C HIS A 171 -5.01 -9.92 -5.48
N PRO A 172 -5.06 -10.93 -6.39
CA PRO A 172 -4.86 -12.34 -5.99
C PRO A 172 -3.47 -12.63 -5.38
N LEU A 173 -2.42 -11.94 -5.85
CA LEU A 173 -1.06 -12.07 -5.34
C LEU A 173 -0.75 -11.15 -4.14
N THR A 174 -1.76 -10.77 -3.39
CA THR A 174 -1.68 -9.72 -2.37
C THR A 174 -0.61 -9.97 -1.30
N LYS A 175 -0.37 -11.22 -0.92
CA LYS A 175 0.61 -11.61 0.10
C LYS A 175 1.84 -12.31 -0.45
N THR A 176 1.99 -12.39 -1.79
CA THR A 176 3.20 -12.95 -2.41
C THR A 176 4.43 -12.12 -2.05
N LYS A 177 5.46 -12.77 -1.51
CA LYS A 177 6.78 -12.19 -1.19
C LYS A 177 7.90 -13.20 -1.53
N LEU A 178 7.99 -13.60 -2.80
CA LEU A 178 9.01 -14.55 -3.26
C LEU A 178 10.37 -13.86 -3.47
N PRO A 179 11.50 -14.51 -3.10
CA PRO A 179 11.63 -15.90 -2.66
C PRO A 179 11.65 -16.10 -1.13
N LEU A 180 11.07 -15.18 -0.33
CA LEU A 180 11.04 -15.36 1.13
C LEU A 180 10.41 -16.70 1.51
N SER A 181 11.07 -17.45 2.40
CA SER A 181 10.46 -18.58 3.09
C SER A 181 9.40 -18.11 4.11
N MET A 182 8.59 -19.02 4.62
CA MET A 182 7.65 -18.70 5.71
C MET A 182 8.37 -18.25 7.00
N THR A 183 9.61 -18.68 7.20
CA THR A 183 10.46 -18.21 8.31
C THR A 183 10.90 -16.76 8.08
N ASP A 184 11.37 -16.43 6.88
CA ASP A 184 11.76 -15.07 6.52
C ASP A 184 10.57 -14.11 6.56
N LEU A 185 9.40 -14.56 6.11
CA LEU A 185 8.16 -13.80 6.19
C LEU A 185 7.88 -13.35 7.64
N LYS A 186 8.04 -14.26 8.61
CA LYS A 186 7.83 -13.98 10.04
C LYS A 186 8.84 -12.99 10.62
N VAL A 187 9.99 -12.83 9.98
CA VAL A 187 11.02 -11.87 10.39
C VAL A 187 10.79 -10.51 9.74
N TYR A 188 10.43 -10.48 8.45
CA TYR A 188 10.50 -9.26 7.65
C TYR A 188 9.15 -8.62 7.31
N ALA A 189 8.03 -9.35 7.45
CA ALA A 189 6.73 -8.77 7.11
C ALA A 189 6.14 -7.96 8.29
N PRO A 190 5.49 -6.82 8.00
CA PRO A 190 4.98 -5.89 9.02
C PRO A 190 3.98 -6.53 9.98
N GLU A 191 3.21 -7.50 9.53
CA GLU A 191 2.18 -8.19 10.30
C GLU A 191 2.74 -8.92 11.54
N PHE A 192 4.04 -9.20 11.56
CA PHE A 192 4.72 -9.88 12.67
C PHE A 192 5.39 -8.92 13.66
N GLU A 193 5.41 -7.61 13.39
CA GLU A 193 5.92 -6.54 14.27
C GLU A 193 7.35 -6.75 14.80
N LYS A 194 8.20 -7.42 14.03
CA LYS A 194 9.57 -7.68 14.45
C LYS A 194 10.44 -6.44 14.34
N VAL A 195 11.37 -6.29 15.29
CA VAL A 195 12.47 -5.34 15.16
C VAL A 195 13.51 -5.91 14.21
N ILE A 196 13.80 -5.18 13.16
CA ILE A 196 14.70 -5.57 12.07
C ILE A 196 15.95 -4.69 12.16
N PRO A 197 17.15 -5.27 12.42
CA PRO A 197 18.40 -4.53 12.50
C PRO A 197 18.93 -4.25 11.09
N LEU A 198 18.70 -3.04 10.56
CA LEU A 198 19.28 -2.63 9.29
C LEU A 198 20.79 -2.56 9.37
N LYS A 199 21.46 -3.09 8.35
CA LYS A 199 22.92 -3.01 8.24
C LYS A 199 23.34 -1.59 7.89
N ILE A 200 24.41 -1.13 8.54
CA ILE A 200 25.10 0.12 8.16
C ILE A 200 26.32 -0.26 7.32
N MET A 201 26.37 0.27 6.11
CA MET A 201 27.53 0.17 5.23
C MET A 201 28.09 1.56 4.96
N LEU A 202 29.38 1.65 4.67
CA LEU A 202 30.05 2.88 4.28
C LEU A 202 30.50 2.74 2.83
N ILE A 203 30.20 3.73 2.01
CA ILE A 203 30.59 3.80 0.60
C ILE A 203 31.47 5.03 0.35
N GLU A 204 32.57 4.91 -0.39
CA GLU A 204 33.39 6.06 -0.76
C GLU A 204 32.58 7.09 -1.53
N LYS A 205 32.71 8.36 -1.17
CA LYS A 205 31.96 9.49 -1.76
C LYS A 205 32.06 9.58 -3.30
N LYS A 206 33.18 9.20 -3.88
CA LYS A 206 33.34 9.23 -5.34
C LYS A 206 32.62 8.11 -6.09
N HIS A 207 32.07 7.14 -5.37
CA HIS A 207 31.34 5.99 -5.90
C HIS A 207 29.85 5.98 -5.53
N ILE A 208 29.33 7.12 -5.10
CA ILE A 208 27.90 7.29 -4.77
C ILE A 208 27.36 8.54 -5.46
N VAL A 209 26.15 8.43 -5.99
CA VAL A 209 25.33 9.59 -6.40
C VAL A 209 24.32 9.85 -5.30
N SER A 210 24.29 11.07 -4.79
CA SER A 210 23.34 11.48 -3.77
C SER A 210 22.69 12.81 -4.10
N THR A 211 21.43 12.96 -3.70
CA THR A 211 20.66 14.19 -3.81
C THR A 211 20.05 14.49 -2.45
N SER A 212 20.14 15.74 -2.01
CA SER A 212 19.64 16.18 -0.71
C SER A 212 18.89 17.51 -0.84
N MET A 213 17.87 17.71 -0.03
CA MET A 213 17.24 19.02 0.18
C MET A 213 18.15 19.95 0.98
N GLU A 214 18.91 19.39 1.88
CA GLU A 214 19.86 20.08 2.73
C GLU A 214 21.24 20.15 2.07
N LYS A 215 21.97 21.21 2.33
CA LYS A 215 23.36 21.32 1.86
C LYS A 215 24.35 20.53 2.72
N ASP A 216 23.87 19.83 3.74
CA ASP A 216 24.71 19.05 4.64
C ASP A 216 25.18 17.77 4.00
N ASP A 217 26.50 17.71 3.77
CA ASP A 217 27.20 16.56 3.23
C ASP A 217 27.14 15.30 4.13
N GLN A 218 26.81 15.48 5.40
CA GLN A 218 26.73 14.42 6.41
C GLN A 218 25.32 14.27 7.03
N PHE A 219 24.30 14.66 6.32
CA PHE A 219 22.90 14.62 6.78
C PHE A 219 22.55 13.35 7.57
N ILE A 220 22.94 12.17 7.08
CA ILE A 220 22.62 10.91 7.76
C ILE A 220 23.30 10.82 9.13
N LEU A 221 24.57 11.21 9.23
CA LEU A 221 25.34 11.14 10.47
C LEU A 221 24.97 12.25 11.47
N ASN A 222 24.46 13.37 10.98
CA ASN A 222 24.10 14.49 11.84
C ASN A 222 22.65 14.43 12.30
N GLU A 223 21.72 14.00 11.42
CA GLU A 223 20.28 14.09 11.65
C GLU A 223 19.59 12.73 11.84
N VAL A 224 20.03 11.69 11.11
CA VAL A 224 19.33 10.39 11.12
C VAL A 224 19.87 9.45 12.19
N ILE A 225 21.19 9.34 12.32
CA ILE A 225 21.87 8.45 13.26
C ILE A 225 23.06 9.15 13.97
N PRO A 226 22.87 10.28 14.65
CA PRO A 226 23.97 11.04 15.25
C PRO A 226 24.81 10.22 16.25
N ASP A 227 24.19 9.32 16.99
CA ASP A 227 24.86 8.47 17.97
C ASP A 227 25.87 7.47 17.33
N HIS A 228 25.82 7.27 16.01
CA HIS A 228 26.73 6.38 15.31
C HIS A 228 28.00 7.05 14.81
N TYR A 229 28.09 8.38 14.79
CA TYR A 229 29.24 9.10 14.23
C TYR A 229 30.57 8.67 14.86
N HIS A 230 30.68 8.74 16.18
CA HIS A 230 31.91 8.37 16.89
C HIS A 230 32.25 6.89 16.78
N ARG A 231 31.24 6.03 16.76
CA ARG A 231 31.42 4.58 16.62
C ARG A 231 31.95 4.22 15.23
N LEU A 232 31.42 4.81 14.18
CA LEU A 232 31.85 4.61 12.79
C LEU A 232 33.24 5.19 12.57
N LYS A 233 33.55 6.37 13.12
CA LYS A 233 34.89 6.98 13.08
C LYS A 233 35.91 6.05 13.74
N GLY A 234 35.68 5.61 14.97
CA GLY A 234 36.55 4.67 15.68
C GLY A 234 36.73 3.31 14.99
N PHE A 235 35.73 2.85 14.24
CA PHE A 235 35.83 1.64 13.42
C PHE A 235 36.76 1.81 12.21
N LEU A 236 36.79 3.00 11.61
CA LEU A 236 37.64 3.29 10.45
C LEU A 236 39.11 3.61 10.79
N GLU A 237 39.38 4.13 12.01
CA GLU A 237 40.73 4.51 12.44
C GLU A 237 41.76 3.38 12.32
N PRO A 238 41.52 2.14 12.78
CA PRO A 238 42.47 1.03 12.61
C PRO A 238 42.67 0.60 11.16
N LEU A 239 41.77 0.98 10.26
CA LEU A 239 41.88 0.73 8.82
C LEU A 239 42.62 1.84 8.08
N ASN A 240 43.08 2.89 8.78
CA ASN A 240 43.65 4.12 8.24
C ASN A 240 42.72 4.83 7.24
N LEU A 241 41.42 4.85 7.51
CA LEU A 241 40.40 5.46 6.68
C LEU A 241 39.73 6.62 7.43
N ASN A 242 39.32 7.66 6.68
CA ASN A 242 38.67 8.84 7.24
C ASN A 242 37.15 8.76 6.98
N ILE A 243 36.33 8.93 8.02
CA ILE A 243 34.87 8.95 7.90
C ILE A 243 34.38 10.06 6.93
N ALA A 244 35.15 11.15 6.80
CA ALA A 244 34.81 12.24 5.90
C ALA A 244 34.85 11.84 4.41
N ASP A 245 35.54 10.75 4.05
CA ASP A 245 35.62 10.25 2.67
C ASP A 245 34.49 9.27 2.32
N TYR A 246 33.64 8.94 3.29
CA TYR A 246 32.57 7.94 3.15
C TYR A 246 31.20 8.54 3.37
N ARG A 247 30.20 7.85 2.81
CA ARG A 247 28.76 8.04 3.06
C ARG A 247 28.18 6.79 3.70
N VAL A 248 27.19 7.00 4.58
CA VAL A 248 26.38 5.91 5.14
C VAL A 248 25.36 5.43 4.12
N MET A 249 25.26 4.11 3.96
CA MET A 249 24.18 3.42 3.27
C MET A 249 23.51 2.45 4.23
N PHE A 250 22.19 2.52 4.34
CA PHE A 250 21.40 1.49 5.03
C PHE A 250 21.09 0.36 4.06
N VAL A 251 21.16 -0.86 4.55
CA VAL A 251 20.87 -2.05 3.76
C VAL A 251 19.95 -2.98 4.55
N HIS A 252 18.87 -3.42 3.91
CA HIS A 252 17.97 -4.42 4.50
C HIS A 252 18.74 -5.74 4.73
N PRO A 253 18.58 -6.45 5.88
CA PRO A 253 19.35 -7.69 6.14
C PRO A 253 19.18 -8.72 5.03
N TRP A 254 17.97 -8.96 4.54
CA TRP A 254 17.74 -9.87 3.41
C TRP A 254 18.56 -9.49 2.17
N GLN A 255 18.57 -8.21 1.81
CA GLN A 255 19.34 -7.70 0.67
C GLN A 255 20.84 -7.86 0.88
N TYR A 256 21.30 -7.63 2.11
CA TYR A 256 22.70 -7.80 2.48
C TYR A 256 23.16 -9.26 2.28
N ASP A 257 22.38 -10.20 2.82
CA ASP A 257 22.73 -11.63 2.83
C ASP A 257 22.63 -12.29 1.43
N HIS A 258 21.70 -11.79 0.55
CA HIS A 258 21.38 -12.45 -0.72
C HIS A 258 21.81 -11.70 -1.97
N THR A 259 22.29 -10.46 -1.84
CA THR A 259 22.59 -9.65 -3.04
C THR A 259 23.90 -8.88 -2.91
N ILE A 260 24.19 -8.25 -1.77
CA ILE A 260 25.31 -7.32 -1.67
C ILE A 260 26.65 -8.04 -1.84
N GLY A 261 26.85 -9.16 -1.18
CA GLY A 261 28.09 -9.93 -1.27
C GLY A 261 28.40 -10.44 -2.68
N GLU A 262 27.37 -10.78 -3.45
CA GLU A 262 27.52 -11.22 -4.84
C GLU A 262 27.81 -10.08 -5.80
N GLN A 263 27.02 -9.01 -5.71
CA GLN A 263 27.03 -7.91 -6.68
C GLN A 263 28.16 -6.89 -6.46
N PHE A 264 28.64 -6.76 -5.21
CA PHE A 264 29.61 -5.73 -4.80
C PHE A 264 30.87 -6.30 -4.16
N ASN A 265 31.20 -7.58 -4.39
CA ASN A 265 32.37 -8.26 -3.82
C ASN A 265 33.70 -7.52 -4.10
N GLU A 266 33.88 -7.02 -5.33
CA GLU A 266 35.09 -6.24 -5.70
C GLU A 266 35.18 -4.93 -4.93
N TRP A 267 34.06 -4.23 -4.71
CA TRP A 267 34.03 -2.99 -3.96
C TRP A 267 34.32 -3.23 -2.47
N ILE A 268 33.83 -4.34 -1.93
CA ILE A 268 34.15 -4.74 -0.57
C ILE A 268 35.63 -5.07 -0.42
N ALA A 269 36.23 -5.84 -1.36
CA ALA A 269 37.64 -6.18 -1.34
C ALA A 269 38.54 -4.95 -1.47
N LYS A 270 38.13 -3.96 -2.26
CA LYS A 270 38.87 -2.69 -2.47
C LYS A 270 38.57 -1.62 -1.42
N LYS A 271 37.74 -1.91 -0.41
CA LYS A 271 37.26 -0.96 0.61
C LYS A 271 36.50 0.26 0.06
N VAL A 272 35.99 0.17 -1.17
CA VAL A 272 35.07 1.15 -1.76
C VAL A 272 33.72 1.08 -1.04
N LEU A 273 33.26 -0.14 -0.72
CA LEU A 273 32.09 -0.43 0.08
C LEU A 273 32.52 -1.22 1.33
N ILE A 274 32.25 -0.69 2.51
CA ILE A 274 32.73 -1.28 3.78
C ILE A 274 31.51 -1.72 4.60
N PRO A 275 31.30 -3.03 4.77
CA PRO A 275 30.38 -3.56 5.78
C PRO A 275 30.86 -3.19 7.17
N THR A 276 29.97 -2.65 8.00
CA THR A 276 30.27 -2.36 9.40
C THR A 276 29.58 -3.36 10.34
N PRO A 277 30.05 -3.53 11.57
CA PRO A 277 29.37 -4.37 12.57
C PRO A 277 28.13 -3.70 13.17
N PHE A 278 27.82 -2.47 12.78
CA PHE A 278 26.75 -1.68 13.39
C PHE A 278 25.44 -1.84 12.63
N THR A 279 24.36 -1.67 13.39
CA THR A 279 23.00 -1.74 12.86
C THR A 279 22.11 -0.65 13.45
N VAL A 280 21.02 -0.32 12.76
CA VAL A 280 19.96 0.56 13.27
C VAL A 280 18.67 -0.24 13.41
N SER A 281 18.05 -0.14 14.58
CA SER A 281 16.76 -0.80 14.83
C SER A 281 15.65 -0.18 14.02
N SER A 282 14.83 -1.01 13.39
CA SER A 282 13.72 -0.57 12.57
C SER A 282 12.54 -1.55 12.63
N LYS A 283 11.38 -1.12 12.15
CA LYS A 283 10.21 -1.98 11.88
C LYS A 283 9.81 -1.83 10.41
N ALA A 284 9.28 -2.91 9.82
CA ALA A 284 8.74 -2.82 8.47
C ALA A 284 7.44 -2.02 8.47
N THR A 285 7.26 -1.14 7.48
CA THR A 285 5.95 -0.55 7.18
C THR A 285 5.16 -1.48 6.26
N LEU A 286 3.92 -1.14 5.94
CA LEU A 286 3.10 -1.90 4.99
C LEU A 286 3.78 -2.11 3.63
N SER A 287 4.65 -1.21 3.22
CA SER A 287 5.53 -1.35 2.05
C SER A 287 6.78 -2.20 2.33
N PHE A 288 6.78 -3.12 3.18
CA PHE A 288 7.80 -3.97 3.82
C PHE A 288 9.30 -3.67 3.51
N ARG A 289 9.63 -2.98 2.43
CA ARG A 289 10.97 -2.44 2.08
C ARG A 289 11.20 -1.00 2.58
N THR A 290 10.15 -0.35 3.08
CA THR A 290 10.26 0.95 3.74
C THR A 290 10.24 0.69 5.24
N MET A 291 11.33 1.06 5.87
CA MET A 291 11.61 0.76 7.27
C MET A 291 11.38 1.99 8.14
N ASP A 292 10.60 1.84 9.18
CA ASP A 292 10.42 2.82 10.24
C ASP A 292 11.63 2.75 11.18
N LEU A 293 12.52 3.73 11.14
CA LEU A 293 13.69 3.80 12.02
C LEU A 293 13.24 4.16 13.43
N ILE A 294 13.47 3.25 14.38
CA ILE A 294 13.03 3.43 15.77
C ILE A 294 13.79 4.61 16.40
N ASN A 295 13.07 5.45 17.15
CA ASN A 295 13.58 6.65 17.82
C ASN A 295 14.19 7.72 16.90
N THR A 296 13.82 7.75 15.65
CA THR A 296 14.19 8.81 14.71
C THR A 296 12.94 9.37 14.02
N PRO A 297 12.95 10.61 13.51
CA PRO A 297 11.84 11.14 12.73
C PRO A 297 11.85 10.70 11.25
N TYR A 298 12.46 9.55 10.95
CA TYR A 298 12.67 9.12 9.57
C TYR A 298 12.23 7.68 9.30
N HIS A 299 11.72 7.47 8.09
CA HIS A 299 11.65 6.18 7.41
C HIS A 299 12.80 6.08 6.40
N VAL A 300 13.19 4.86 6.05
CA VAL A 300 14.11 4.60 4.94
C VAL A 300 13.54 3.57 3.99
N LYS A 301 13.48 3.91 2.69
CA LYS A 301 13.04 3.03 1.61
C LYS A 301 14.26 2.37 0.97
N LEU A 302 14.30 1.04 0.99
CA LEU A 302 15.45 0.23 0.60
C LEU A 302 15.09 -0.78 -0.50
N PRO A 303 16.05 -1.24 -1.31
CA PRO A 303 15.89 -2.42 -2.15
C PRO A 303 15.81 -3.69 -1.27
N VAL A 304 14.99 -4.64 -1.66
CA VAL A 304 14.87 -5.95 -1.02
C VAL A 304 14.68 -7.02 -2.08
N ASN A 305 15.27 -7.04 -3.15
CA ASN A 305 15.21 -8.02 -4.26
C ASN A 305 14.18 -9.17 -4.11
N VAL A 306 12.99 -8.83 -3.63
CA VAL A 306 11.85 -9.72 -3.37
C VAL A 306 10.67 -9.26 -4.21
N GLN A 307 10.02 -10.20 -4.88
CA GLN A 307 8.76 -9.92 -5.57
C GLN A 307 7.64 -9.78 -4.54
N ALA A 308 7.07 -8.59 -4.43
CA ALA A 308 5.85 -8.39 -3.68
C ALA A 308 4.72 -8.00 -4.64
N THR A 309 3.60 -8.72 -4.55
CA THR A 309 2.55 -8.69 -5.57
C THR A 309 3.11 -9.03 -6.96
N SER A 310 3.05 -8.14 -7.92
CA SER A 310 3.50 -8.40 -9.31
C SER A 310 4.88 -7.84 -9.65
N ALA A 311 5.61 -7.22 -8.73
CA ALA A 311 6.88 -6.55 -9.03
C ALA A 311 8.00 -6.83 -8.02
N VAL A 312 9.24 -6.96 -8.51
CA VAL A 312 10.44 -7.04 -7.66
C VAL A 312 10.73 -5.67 -7.05
N ARG A 313 10.93 -5.63 -5.74
CA ARG A 313 11.02 -4.40 -4.95
C ARG A 313 12.46 -3.89 -4.85
N THR A 314 12.91 -3.19 -5.87
CA THR A 314 14.17 -2.43 -5.88
C THR A 314 13.90 -0.93 -5.76
N VAL A 315 14.92 -0.09 -5.59
CA VAL A 315 14.80 1.36 -5.58
C VAL A 315 15.38 1.92 -6.87
N SER A 316 14.57 2.63 -7.63
CA SER A 316 15.00 3.24 -8.91
C SER A 316 15.98 4.39 -8.65
N THR A 317 17.05 4.44 -9.40
CA THR A 317 18.05 5.51 -9.32
C THR A 317 17.47 6.89 -9.61
N VAL A 318 16.56 6.98 -10.60
CA VAL A 318 15.90 8.27 -10.91
C VAL A 318 14.98 8.75 -9.78
N THR A 319 14.34 7.82 -9.05
CA THR A 319 13.50 8.18 -7.89
C THR A 319 14.35 8.74 -6.74
N THR A 320 15.59 8.25 -6.54
CA THR A 320 16.50 8.79 -5.51
C THR A 320 16.97 10.20 -5.83
N ILE A 321 16.98 10.59 -7.10
CA ILE A 321 17.31 11.94 -7.56
C ILE A 321 16.09 12.86 -7.41
N ASP A 322 14.96 12.43 -7.93
CA ASP A 322 13.77 13.28 -8.04
C ASP A 322 13.00 13.43 -6.71
N GLY A 323 13.06 12.44 -5.81
CA GLY A 323 12.43 12.54 -4.50
C GLY A 323 12.84 13.81 -3.72
N PRO A 324 14.14 14.03 -3.45
CA PRO A 324 14.59 15.24 -2.77
C PRO A 324 14.34 16.53 -3.57
N LYS A 325 14.53 16.51 -4.89
CA LYS A 325 14.27 17.68 -5.74
C LYS A 325 12.81 18.11 -5.69
N LEU A 326 11.88 17.16 -5.85
CA LEU A 326 10.44 17.41 -5.73
C LEU A 326 10.08 17.87 -4.32
N SER A 327 10.61 17.21 -3.29
CA SER A 327 10.39 17.62 -1.90
C SER A 327 10.79 19.05 -1.66
N TYR A 328 11.98 19.45 -2.11
CA TYR A 328 12.46 20.83 -1.99
C TYR A 328 11.58 21.82 -2.76
N ALA A 329 11.28 21.51 -4.03
CA ALA A 329 10.51 22.40 -4.89
C ALA A 329 9.03 22.56 -4.44
N LEU A 330 8.45 21.49 -3.88
CA LEU A 330 7.03 21.46 -3.54
C LEU A 330 6.74 21.74 -2.06
N GLN A 331 7.76 21.83 -1.19
CA GLN A 331 7.59 21.98 0.25
C GLN A 331 6.65 23.15 0.62
N GLY A 332 6.85 24.31 0.01
CA GLY A 332 6.00 25.50 0.25
C GLY A 332 4.61 25.41 -0.37
N LEU A 333 4.47 24.64 -1.44
CA LEU A 333 3.20 24.52 -2.19
C LEU A 333 2.26 23.50 -1.57
N LEU A 334 2.81 22.35 -1.12
CA LEU A 334 2.01 21.23 -0.62
C LEU A 334 1.60 21.39 0.86
N GLN A 335 2.08 22.41 1.57
CA GLN A 335 1.75 22.69 2.97
C GLN A 335 0.65 23.74 3.16
N GLN A 336 0.00 24.18 2.09
CA GLN A 336 -1.02 25.25 2.15
C GLN A 336 -2.36 24.78 2.74
N TYR A 337 -2.59 23.49 2.79
CA TYR A 337 -3.85 22.91 3.26
C TYR A 337 -3.67 22.27 4.64
N PRO A 338 -4.38 22.76 5.68
CA PRO A 338 -4.21 22.25 7.04
C PRO A 338 -4.72 20.81 7.21
N SER A 339 -5.59 20.33 6.31
CA SER A 339 -6.14 18.98 6.33
C SER A 339 -5.23 17.94 5.68
N LEU A 340 -4.25 18.35 4.86
CA LEU A 340 -3.36 17.43 4.16
C LEU A 340 -1.90 17.87 4.24
N GLN A 341 -1.05 16.95 4.64
CA GLN A 341 0.40 17.06 4.59
C GLN A 341 0.98 16.08 3.56
N VAL A 342 2.20 16.32 3.11
CA VAL A 342 2.96 15.40 2.26
C VAL A 342 4.28 15.07 2.93
N ALA A 343 4.60 13.79 3.04
CA ALA A 343 5.87 13.33 3.61
C ALA A 343 7.03 13.68 2.67
N MET A 344 7.92 14.57 3.10
CA MET A 344 9.09 14.97 2.34
C MET A 344 10.15 13.87 2.32
N GLU A 345 10.91 13.81 1.24
CA GLU A 345 12.02 12.89 1.03
C GLU A 345 13.35 13.69 1.00
N PRO A 346 13.93 14.04 2.18
CA PRO A 346 15.05 14.99 2.25
C PRO A 346 16.33 14.47 1.62
N PHE A 347 16.48 13.14 1.45
CA PHE A 347 17.72 12.55 0.96
C PHE A 347 17.45 11.30 0.12
N GLY A 348 18.18 11.15 -0.99
CA GLY A 348 18.22 9.95 -1.81
C GLY A 348 19.63 9.66 -2.28
N ALA A 349 20.00 8.37 -2.39
CA ALA A 349 21.32 7.97 -2.85
C ALA A 349 21.30 6.59 -3.51
N TYR A 350 22.30 6.33 -4.38
CA TYR A 350 22.56 5.04 -4.98
C TYR A 350 24.03 4.87 -5.35
N ALA A 351 24.49 3.63 -5.42
CA ALA A 351 25.85 3.29 -5.85
C ALA A 351 26.08 3.68 -7.32
N ASP A 352 27.16 4.38 -7.63
CA ASP A 352 27.50 4.85 -8.98
C ASP A 352 28.06 3.71 -9.83
N VAL A 353 27.16 2.86 -10.30
CA VAL A 353 27.41 1.72 -11.19
C VAL A 353 26.31 1.63 -12.24
N LYS A 354 26.36 0.62 -13.11
CA LYS A 354 25.31 0.38 -14.10
C LYS A 354 23.91 0.34 -13.44
N PRO A 355 22.87 0.91 -14.06
CA PRO A 355 21.55 1.09 -13.44
C PRO A 355 20.91 -0.16 -12.83
N ASP A 356 21.08 -1.33 -13.49
CA ASP A 356 20.53 -2.60 -12.99
C ASP A 356 21.17 -3.07 -11.69
N ILE A 357 22.44 -2.73 -11.46
CA ILE A 357 23.17 -3.01 -10.23
C ILE A 357 22.93 -1.88 -9.22
N ALA A 358 22.97 -0.63 -9.65
CA ALA A 358 22.75 0.53 -8.80
C ALA A 358 21.46 0.49 -8.01
N ARG A 359 20.36 0.03 -8.65
CA ARG A 359 19.05 -0.18 -8.02
C ARG A 359 19.05 -1.19 -6.86
N GLN A 360 20.11 -1.99 -6.70
CA GLN A 360 20.28 -2.99 -5.64
C GLN A 360 20.96 -2.41 -4.38
N LEU A 361 21.65 -1.26 -4.52
CA LEU A 361 22.27 -0.52 -3.43
C LEU A 361 21.90 0.96 -3.55
N ALA A 362 20.70 1.28 -3.10
CA ALA A 362 20.09 2.60 -3.17
C ALA A 362 19.24 2.83 -1.93
N MET A 363 18.94 4.08 -1.59
CA MET A 363 18.03 4.40 -0.49
C MET A 363 17.36 5.76 -0.69
N ILE A 364 16.20 5.93 -0.08
CA ILE A 364 15.50 7.21 0.08
C ILE A 364 15.16 7.37 1.56
N ILE A 365 15.61 8.48 2.16
CA ILE A 365 15.18 8.88 3.51
C ILE A 365 13.91 9.70 3.36
N ARG A 366 12.93 9.40 4.20
CA ARG A 366 11.61 10.06 4.21
C ARG A 366 11.29 10.54 5.61
N GLN A 367 10.74 11.73 5.74
CA GLN A 367 10.24 12.23 7.02
C GLN A 367 9.02 11.42 7.46
N LYS A 368 8.97 11.08 8.73
CA LYS A 368 7.74 10.55 9.34
C LYS A 368 6.70 11.66 9.42
N PRO A 369 5.40 11.30 9.43
CA PRO A 369 4.37 12.28 9.75
C PRO A 369 4.66 12.92 11.11
N ALA A 370 4.47 14.22 11.19
CA ALA A 370 4.38 14.87 12.49
C ALA A 370 3.21 14.23 13.27
N ILE A 371 3.40 13.98 14.55
CA ILE A 371 2.31 13.52 15.41
C ILE A 371 1.31 14.68 15.48
N PHE A 372 0.11 14.44 14.95
CA PHE A 372 -0.97 15.40 15.12
C PHE A 372 -1.44 15.37 16.58
N ASP A 373 -1.59 16.53 17.18
CA ASP A 373 -2.16 16.63 18.51
C ASP A 373 -3.58 16.06 18.54
N ASN A 374 -3.91 15.27 19.56
CA ASN A 374 -5.23 14.68 19.81
C ASN A 374 -5.73 13.70 18.73
N GLY A 375 -5.53 12.43 18.93
CA GLY A 375 -6.08 11.36 18.10
C GLY A 375 -5.10 10.22 17.86
N CYS A 376 -5.50 9.30 16.98
CA CYS A 376 -4.69 8.18 16.53
C CYS A 376 -4.26 8.36 15.08
N THR A 377 -2.96 8.46 14.85
CA THR A 377 -2.40 8.50 13.49
C THR A 377 -2.19 7.07 12.99
N ILE A 378 -2.85 6.69 11.90
CA ILE A 378 -2.84 5.32 11.35
C ILE A 378 -2.70 5.33 9.83
N VAL A 379 -2.23 4.20 9.25
CA VAL A 379 -2.30 4.01 7.80
C VAL A 379 -3.75 3.71 7.38
N THR A 380 -4.27 4.39 6.35
CA THR A 380 -5.69 4.23 5.98
C THR A 380 -6.04 2.82 5.52
N ALA A 381 -5.08 2.04 5.03
CA ALA A 381 -5.29 0.64 4.71
C ALA A 381 -5.73 -0.23 5.89
N SER A 382 -5.45 0.18 7.13
CA SER A 382 -5.91 -0.53 8.33
C SER A 382 -7.38 -0.29 8.66
N LEU A 383 -8.02 0.77 8.13
CA LEU A 383 -9.39 1.18 8.47
C LEU A 383 -10.42 0.06 8.29
N VAL A 384 -10.32 -0.70 7.20
CA VAL A 384 -11.25 -1.78 6.86
C VAL A 384 -10.78 -3.18 7.31
N ASN A 385 -9.72 -3.22 8.13
CA ASN A 385 -9.20 -4.47 8.68
C ASN A 385 -9.61 -4.64 10.15
N PRO A 386 -9.79 -5.89 10.60
CA PRO A 386 -10.17 -6.16 11.98
C PRO A 386 -9.06 -5.77 12.96
N ASN A 387 -9.46 -5.30 14.13
CA ASN A 387 -8.55 -5.02 15.24
C ASN A 387 -8.53 -6.17 16.27
N PRO A 388 -7.47 -6.31 17.07
CA PRO A 388 -7.32 -7.45 17.97
C PRO A 388 -8.08 -7.32 19.31
N ILE A 389 -8.83 -6.24 19.55
CA ILE A 389 -9.59 -6.05 20.79
C ILE A 389 -10.99 -6.65 20.66
N ASP A 390 -11.76 -6.23 19.67
CA ASP A 390 -13.15 -6.61 19.48
C ASP A 390 -13.45 -7.26 18.12
N ASN A 391 -12.42 -7.44 17.30
CA ASN A 391 -12.50 -8.00 15.94
C ASN A 391 -13.35 -7.17 14.95
N LYS A 392 -13.72 -5.94 15.32
CA LYS A 392 -14.36 -5.00 14.40
C LYS A 392 -13.33 -4.40 13.45
N ALA A 393 -13.79 -3.92 12.29
CA ALA A 393 -12.94 -3.07 11.48
C ALA A 393 -12.54 -1.80 12.27
N LEU A 394 -11.35 -1.29 12.02
CA LEU A 394 -10.85 -0.15 12.78
C LEU A 394 -11.72 1.09 12.61
N VAL A 395 -12.30 1.30 11.42
CA VAL A 395 -13.25 2.39 11.18
C VAL A 395 -14.51 2.26 12.01
N ASP A 396 -15.01 1.04 12.22
CA ASP A 396 -16.19 0.81 13.08
C ASP A 396 -15.85 1.13 14.54
N SER A 397 -14.67 0.72 15.00
CA SER A 397 -14.21 1.07 16.35
C SER A 397 -14.00 2.57 16.54
N TYR A 398 -13.59 3.30 15.49
CA TYR A 398 -13.51 4.75 15.52
C TYR A 398 -14.91 5.39 15.64
N LEU A 399 -15.88 4.93 14.86
CA LEU A 399 -17.27 5.42 14.96
C LEU A 399 -17.89 5.10 16.33
N ASP A 400 -17.66 3.89 16.85
CA ASP A 400 -18.09 3.53 18.21
C ASP A 400 -17.40 4.39 19.31
N TRP A 401 -16.19 4.86 19.07
CA TRP A 401 -15.48 5.75 19.97
C TRP A 401 -16.05 7.16 19.97
N LEU A 402 -16.56 7.62 18.83
CA LEU A 402 -17.19 8.94 18.70
C LEU A 402 -18.63 8.95 19.19
N GLU A 403 -19.36 7.86 18.93
CA GLU A 403 -20.81 7.80 19.05
C GLU A 403 -21.24 6.63 19.96
N ASN A 404 -22.21 6.87 20.83
CA ASN A 404 -22.74 5.80 21.68
C ASN A 404 -23.44 4.70 20.88
N LYS A 405 -24.00 5.05 19.72
CA LYS A 405 -24.68 4.16 18.80
C LYS A 405 -24.48 4.64 17.37
N VAL A 406 -23.75 3.87 16.60
CA VAL A 406 -23.51 4.16 15.17
C VAL A 406 -24.81 4.06 14.38
N THR A 407 -25.11 5.07 13.58
CA THR A 407 -26.26 5.15 12.68
C THR A 407 -25.78 5.33 11.23
N ILE A 408 -26.70 5.16 10.28
CA ILE A 408 -26.41 5.46 8.86
C ILE A 408 -26.00 6.91 8.67
N ASP A 409 -26.61 7.85 9.41
CA ASP A 409 -26.23 9.28 9.32
C ASP A 409 -24.81 9.54 9.83
N HIS A 410 -24.36 8.82 10.86
CA HIS A 410 -22.96 8.89 11.31
C HIS A 410 -21.98 8.36 10.25
N ILE A 411 -22.34 7.28 9.55
CA ILE A 411 -21.55 6.76 8.43
C ILE A 411 -21.48 7.77 7.28
N LYS A 412 -22.62 8.37 6.90
CA LYS A 412 -22.67 9.41 5.87
C LYS A 412 -21.81 10.63 6.26
N HIS A 413 -21.92 11.08 7.51
CA HIS A 413 -21.11 12.20 8.01
C HIS A 413 -19.62 11.87 8.00
N PHE A 414 -19.23 10.65 8.39
CA PHE A 414 -17.86 10.19 8.30
C PHE A 414 -17.34 10.23 6.85
N ILE A 415 -18.09 9.66 5.89
CA ILE A 415 -17.69 9.65 4.47
C ILE A 415 -17.60 11.06 3.91
N ALA A 416 -18.54 11.94 4.22
CA ALA A 416 -18.50 13.35 3.79
C ALA A 416 -17.23 14.05 4.30
N THR A 417 -17.01 14.01 5.62
CA THR A 417 -15.85 14.68 6.23
C THR A 417 -14.51 14.07 5.79
N TYR A 418 -14.45 12.74 5.69
CA TYR A 418 -13.27 12.04 5.18
C TYR A 418 -12.94 12.46 3.74
N THR A 419 -13.96 12.45 2.87
CA THR A 419 -13.82 12.83 1.46
C THR A 419 -13.41 14.29 1.33
N GLN A 420 -14.12 15.21 1.97
CA GLN A 420 -13.82 16.64 1.93
C GLN A 420 -12.36 16.93 2.29
N ASN A 421 -11.92 16.46 3.46
CA ASN A 421 -10.57 16.75 3.98
C ASN A 421 -9.45 16.15 3.14
N LEU A 422 -9.70 15.04 2.46
CA LEU A 422 -8.73 14.37 1.59
C LEU A 422 -8.76 14.94 0.15
N VAL A 423 -9.95 15.10 -0.41
CA VAL A 423 -10.14 15.38 -1.85
C VAL A 423 -9.90 16.86 -2.18
N GLN A 424 -10.37 17.77 -1.34
CA GLN A 424 -10.23 19.21 -1.59
C GLN A 424 -8.77 19.62 -1.88
N PRO A 425 -7.76 19.30 -1.02
CA PRO A 425 -6.38 19.65 -1.33
C PRO A 425 -5.80 18.86 -2.52
N LEU A 426 -6.20 17.60 -2.74
CA LEU A 426 -5.69 16.82 -3.86
C LEU A 426 -6.19 17.31 -5.21
N ILE A 427 -7.43 17.76 -5.31
CA ILE A 427 -7.99 18.43 -6.51
C ILE A 427 -7.29 19.78 -6.73
N ALA A 428 -7.10 20.56 -5.67
CA ALA A 428 -6.37 21.82 -5.77
C ALA A 428 -4.93 21.62 -6.28
N TYR A 429 -4.24 20.55 -5.86
CA TYR A 429 -2.90 20.22 -6.40
C TYR A 429 -2.93 19.89 -7.90
N ILE A 430 -4.00 19.30 -8.40
CA ILE A 430 -4.15 19.05 -9.85
C ILE A 430 -4.37 20.38 -10.57
N GLN A 431 -5.26 21.24 -10.08
CA GLN A 431 -5.60 22.50 -10.74
C GLN A 431 -4.45 23.52 -10.69
N ASP A 432 -3.80 23.65 -9.53
CA ASP A 432 -2.79 24.69 -9.31
C ASP A 432 -1.38 24.24 -9.77
N TYR A 433 -1.06 22.94 -9.64
CA TYR A 433 0.30 22.44 -9.88
C TYR A 433 0.37 21.31 -10.90
N GLY A 434 -0.74 20.79 -11.38
CA GLY A 434 -0.76 19.66 -12.31
C GLY A 434 -0.26 18.36 -11.68
N ILE A 435 -0.43 18.16 -10.36
CA ILE A 435 0.12 17.02 -9.63
C ILE A 435 -1.02 16.16 -9.08
N ALA A 436 -1.02 14.87 -9.42
CA ALA A 436 -1.76 13.86 -8.69
C ALA A 436 -0.82 12.99 -7.86
N LEU A 437 -0.96 13.04 -6.55
CA LEU A 437 -0.25 12.16 -5.63
C LEU A 437 -0.81 10.73 -5.69
N GLU A 438 0.01 9.74 -5.39
CA GLU A 438 -0.43 8.34 -5.30
C GLU A 438 -1.11 8.05 -3.95
N ALA A 439 -2.21 8.76 -3.68
CA ALA A 439 -2.93 8.74 -2.41
C ALA A 439 -3.90 7.54 -2.30
N HIS A 440 -3.42 6.32 -2.51
CA HIS A 440 -4.17 5.10 -2.20
C HIS A 440 -3.96 4.69 -0.73
N MET A 441 -4.75 3.75 -0.22
CA MET A 441 -4.77 3.39 1.21
C MET A 441 -3.40 3.04 1.82
N GLN A 442 -2.47 2.46 1.06
CA GLN A 442 -1.12 2.17 1.58
C GLN A 442 -0.27 3.43 1.78
N ASN A 443 -0.47 4.44 0.94
CA ASN A 443 0.32 5.68 0.95
C ASN A 443 -0.34 6.82 1.70
N THR A 444 -1.60 6.66 2.09
CA THR A 444 -2.33 7.66 2.86
C THR A 444 -2.33 7.28 4.33
N ILE A 445 -2.06 8.25 5.17
CA ILE A 445 -2.11 8.18 6.63
C ILE A 445 -3.19 9.14 7.08
N VAL A 446 -4.00 8.75 8.05
CA VAL A 446 -5.04 9.59 8.64
C VAL A 446 -4.84 9.70 10.15
N ASN A 447 -4.99 10.89 10.68
CA ASN A 447 -5.18 11.11 12.10
C ASN A 447 -6.68 11.12 12.39
N LEU A 448 -7.12 10.19 13.23
CA LEU A 448 -8.50 10.05 13.68
C LEU A 448 -8.66 10.80 15.01
N GLY A 449 -9.09 12.03 14.94
CA GLY A 449 -9.34 12.87 16.11
C GLY A 449 -10.78 12.85 16.60
N PRO A 450 -11.09 13.46 17.75
CA PRO A 450 -12.44 13.62 18.26
C PRO A 450 -13.29 14.50 17.32
N ASN A 451 -14.61 14.34 17.40
CA ASN A 451 -15.58 15.14 16.62
C ASN A 451 -15.33 15.11 15.11
N TYR A 452 -14.97 13.94 14.57
CA TYR A 452 -14.63 13.74 13.14
C TYR A 452 -13.50 14.65 12.64
N ASN A 453 -12.65 15.15 13.53
CA ASN A 453 -11.48 15.94 13.13
C ASN A 453 -10.43 15.02 12.53
N MET A 454 -10.42 14.91 11.20
CA MET A 454 -9.52 14.07 10.45
C MET A 454 -8.51 14.91 9.67
N LYS A 455 -7.23 14.57 9.79
CA LYS A 455 -6.14 15.15 9.00
C LYS A 455 -5.38 14.05 8.29
N PHE A 456 -4.89 14.35 7.10
CA PHE A 456 -4.24 13.38 6.25
C PHE A 456 -2.76 13.68 6.01
N LEU A 457 -2.01 12.66 5.69
CA LEU A 457 -0.66 12.75 5.14
C LEU A 457 -0.52 11.74 4.02
N VAL A 458 0.03 12.18 2.88
CA VAL A 458 0.39 11.30 1.76
C VAL A 458 1.89 11.12 1.71
N ARG A 459 2.35 9.88 1.54
CA ARG A 459 3.76 9.50 1.39
C ARG A 459 4.03 8.88 0.03
N ASP A 460 5.29 8.84 -0.39
CA ASP A 460 5.80 8.24 -1.65
C ASP A 460 5.55 9.10 -2.90
N LEU A 461 6.33 10.16 -3.05
CA LEU A 461 6.30 11.05 -4.22
C LEU A 461 6.62 10.34 -5.53
N GLY A 462 7.41 9.24 -5.47
CA GLY A 462 7.79 8.46 -6.65
C GLY A 462 6.65 7.74 -7.38
N GLY A 463 5.43 7.76 -6.85
CA GLY A 463 4.23 7.22 -7.49
C GLY A 463 3.31 8.26 -8.14
N SER A 464 3.63 9.54 -8.03
CA SER A 464 2.81 10.66 -8.54
C SER A 464 2.70 10.67 -10.08
N ARG A 465 1.77 11.48 -10.59
CA ARG A 465 1.69 11.88 -12.00
C ARG A 465 1.68 13.40 -12.09
N ILE A 466 2.44 13.95 -13.04
CA ILE A 466 2.73 15.37 -13.11
C ILE A 466 2.57 15.87 -14.55
N ASP A 467 1.68 16.84 -14.74
CA ASP A 467 1.69 17.70 -15.92
C ASP A 467 2.77 18.77 -15.75
N ILE A 468 3.92 18.54 -16.36
CA ILE A 468 5.08 19.42 -16.21
C ILE A 468 4.81 20.87 -16.64
N LYS A 469 3.92 21.07 -17.62
CA LYS A 469 3.58 22.42 -18.12
C LYS A 469 2.86 23.24 -17.06
N THR A 470 1.92 22.61 -16.34
CA THR A 470 1.21 23.28 -15.25
C THR A 470 2.15 23.52 -14.07
N LEU A 471 2.98 22.53 -13.70
CA LEU A 471 3.92 22.68 -12.59
C LEU A 471 4.95 23.78 -12.85
N GLN A 472 5.52 23.89 -14.04
CA GLN A 472 6.51 24.90 -14.40
C GLN A 472 5.97 26.34 -14.36
N ARG A 473 4.66 26.57 -14.33
CA ARG A 473 4.09 27.91 -14.09
C ARG A 473 4.37 28.39 -12.66
N GLN A 474 4.45 27.46 -11.70
CA GLN A 474 4.73 27.77 -10.29
C GLN A 474 6.21 27.58 -9.95
N VAL A 475 6.86 26.60 -10.57
CA VAL A 475 8.27 26.27 -10.35
C VAL A 475 8.99 26.19 -11.71
N PRO A 476 9.33 27.34 -12.34
CA PRO A 476 9.81 27.39 -13.73
C PRO A 476 11.07 26.57 -14.02
N GLN A 477 11.92 26.38 -13.03
CA GLN A 477 13.22 25.68 -13.20
C GLN A 477 13.19 24.22 -12.75
N ILE A 478 12.00 23.66 -12.48
CA ILE A 478 11.93 22.27 -12.06
C ILE A 478 12.25 21.33 -13.22
N GLU A 479 13.18 20.41 -12.98
CA GLU A 479 13.53 19.32 -13.88
C GLU A 479 13.25 17.99 -13.23
N ILE A 480 12.49 17.13 -13.91
CA ILE A 480 12.14 15.78 -13.47
C ILE A 480 12.86 14.80 -14.37
N THR A 481 13.72 13.99 -13.77
CA THR A 481 14.53 12.98 -14.47
C THR A 481 13.72 11.70 -14.74
N ASN A 482 12.80 11.38 -13.84
CA ASN A 482 11.97 10.20 -13.93
C ASN A 482 10.78 10.42 -14.88
N SER A 483 10.94 10.02 -16.15
CA SER A 483 9.86 10.13 -17.14
C SER A 483 8.57 9.40 -16.74
N SER A 484 8.65 8.41 -15.85
CA SER A 484 7.44 7.72 -15.37
C SER A 484 6.54 8.56 -14.45
N LEU A 485 7.04 9.69 -13.95
CA LEU A 485 6.24 10.68 -13.21
C LEU A 485 5.52 11.64 -14.14
N LEU A 486 6.04 11.85 -15.35
CA LEU A 486 5.47 12.79 -16.31
C LEU A 486 4.24 12.17 -16.97
N ALA A 487 3.21 12.97 -17.12
CA ALA A 487 2.01 12.67 -17.89
C ALA A 487 2.08 13.38 -19.25
N ASP A 488 1.62 12.70 -20.30
CA ASP A 488 1.51 13.29 -21.61
C ASP A 488 0.34 14.28 -21.68
N THR A 489 -0.71 14.00 -20.91
CA THR A 489 -1.94 14.80 -20.84
C THR A 489 -2.40 14.98 -19.39
N ILE A 490 -3.21 16.03 -19.16
CA ILE A 490 -3.81 16.27 -17.83
C ILE A 490 -4.82 15.18 -17.45
N GLU A 491 -5.46 14.55 -18.44
CA GLU A 491 -6.37 13.42 -18.23
C GLU A 491 -5.66 12.25 -17.56
N GLU A 492 -4.39 11.99 -17.87
CA GLU A 492 -3.59 10.96 -17.18
C GLU A 492 -3.34 11.32 -15.72
N VAL A 493 -3.13 12.59 -15.41
CA VAL A 493 -3.00 13.09 -14.03
C VAL A 493 -4.31 12.86 -13.28
N ILE A 494 -5.44 13.23 -13.88
CA ILE A 494 -6.77 13.08 -13.29
C ILE A 494 -7.12 11.58 -13.12
N ALA A 495 -6.81 10.74 -14.12
CA ALA A 495 -7.00 9.29 -14.03
C ALA A 495 -6.16 8.67 -12.90
N LYS A 496 -4.96 9.19 -12.62
CA LYS A 496 -4.16 8.75 -11.47
C LYS A 496 -4.85 9.06 -10.14
N PHE A 497 -5.42 10.26 -9.99
CA PHE A 497 -6.24 10.62 -8.84
C PHE A 497 -7.45 9.70 -8.71
N GLN A 498 -8.24 9.54 -9.78
CA GLN A 498 -9.42 8.68 -9.79
C GLN A 498 -9.06 7.23 -9.36
N HIS A 499 -7.97 6.68 -9.91
CA HIS A 499 -7.52 5.34 -9.56
C HIS A 499 -7.06 5.22 -8.10
N ALA A 500 -6.23 6.16 -7.62
CA ALA A 500 -5.67 6.08 -6.28
C ALA A 500 -6.69 6.40 -5.19
N VAL A 501 -7.43 7.50 -5.34
CA VAL A 501 -8.33 8.05 -4.30
C VAL A 501 -9.72 7.45 -4.40
N VAL A 502 -10.36 7.53 -5.58
CA VAL A 502 -11.76 7.08 -5.72
C VAL A 502 -11.84 5.55 -5.66
N GLN A 503 -11.05 4.84 -6.51
CA GLN A 503 -11.16 3.38 -6.64
C GLN A 503 -10.48 2.60 -5.50
N ASN A 504 -9.28 3.03 -5.06
CA ASN A 504 -8.46 2.28 -4.11
C ASN A 504 -8.43 2.88 -2.70
N GLN A 505 -9.34 3.81 -2.39
CA GLN A 505 -9.51 4.33 -1.05
C GLN A 505 -10.99 4.55 -0.72
N LEU A 506 -11.70 5.48 -1.35
CA LEU A 506 -13.10 5.79 -1.04
C LEU A 506 -14.03 4.61 -1.33
N ALA A 507 -13.88 3.96 -2.49
CA ALA A 507 -14.68 2.79 -2.83
C ALA A 507 -14.47 1.60 -1.88
N GLU A 508 -13.28 1.45 -1.28
CA GLU A 508 -13.03 0.41 -0.27
C GLU A 508 -13.76 0.69 1.04
N LEU A 509 -13.80 1.95 1.48
CA LEU A 509 -14.59 2.36 2.65
C LEU A 509 -16.08 2.17 2.41
N ILE A 510 -16.58 2.58 1.24
CA ILE A 510 -17.98 2.40 0.84
C ILE A 510 -18.33 0.91 0.77
N HIS A 511 -17.45 0.10 0.16
CA HIS A 511 -17.63 -1.36 0.12
C HIS A 511 -17.71 -1.97 1.52
N HIS A 512 -16.89 -1.49 2.48
CA HIS A 512 -16.99 -1.91 3.87
C HIS A 512 -18.35 -1.55 4.48
N PHE A 513 -18.79 -0.30 4.36
CA PHE A 513 -20.05 0.16 4.95
C PHE A 513 -21.30 -0.43 4.29
N ASN A 514 -21.21 -0.87 3.04
CA ASN A 514 -22.29 -1.56 2.36
C ASN A 514 -22.76 -2.86 3.06
N GLN A 515 -21.94 -3.41 3.98
CA GLN A 515 -22.36 -4.54 4.83
C GLN A 515 -23.51 -4.22 5.78
N TYR A 516 -23.69 -2.96 6.15
CA TYR A 516 -24.73 -2.54 7.09
C TYR A 516 -26.10 -2.40 6.41
N ASN A 517 -26.13 -1.98 5.15
CA ASN A 517 -27.34 -1.88 4.35
C ASN A 517 -26.97 -1.74 2.87
N GLU A 518 -27.48 -2.63 2.01
CA GLU A 518 -27.21 -2.61 0.56
C GLU A 518 -27.69 -1.32 -0.15
N VAL A 519 -28.65 -0.59 0.44
CA VAL A 519 -29.16 0.67 -0.13
C VAL A 519 -28.19 1.84 0.10
N ILE A 520 -27.32 1.77 1.11
CA ILE A 520 -26.45 2.89 1.47
C ILE A 520 -25.32 3.15 0.46
N GLU A 521 -24.93 2.15 -0.34
CA GLU A 521 -23.80 2.27 -1.27
C GLU A 521 -23.97 3.44 -2.23
N GLN A 522 -25.16 3.58 -2.84
CA GLN A 522 -25.46 4.69 -3.74
C GLN A 522 -25.36 6.04 -3.04
N GLU A 523 -25.97 6.18 -1.88
CA GLU A 523 -25.97 7.43 -1.12
C GLU A 523 -24.54 7.85 -0.71
N LEU A 524 -23.67 6.89 -0.40
CA LEU A 524 -22.29 7.17 -0.07
C LEU A 524 -21.46 7.60 -1.30
N PHE A 525 -21.73 7.01 -2.47
CA PHE A 525 -21.11 7.48 -3.71
C PHE A 525 -21.63 8.86 -4.11
N ASP A 526 -22.92 9.17 -3.89
CA ASP A 526 -23.49 10.50 -4.15
C ASP A 526 -22.80 11.57 -3.29
N ILE A 527 -22.54 11.27 -2.00
CA ILE A 527 -21.77 12.15 -1.10
C ILE A 527 -20.34 12.35 -1.63
N VAL A 528 -19.66 11.29 -2.05
CA VAL A 528 -18.30 11.41 -2.63
C VAL A 528 -18.32 12.28 -3.87
N ARG A 529 -19.32 12.13 -4.73
CA ARG A 529 -19.50 12.96 -5.91
C ARG A 529 -19.67 14.43 -5.56
N GLU A 530 -20.60 14.73 -4.64
CA GLU A 530 -20.86 16.11 -4.19
C GLU A 530 -19.60 16.77 -3.63
N GLU A 531 -18.82 16.07 -2.82
CA GLU A 531 -17.56 16.59 -2.26
C GLU A 531 -16.48 16.81 -3.32
N ILE A 532 -16.40 15.95 -4.34
CA ILE A 532 -15.51 16.14 -5.49
C ILE A 532 -15.95 17.37 -6.31
N GLU A 533 -17.25 17.51 -6.55
CA GLU A 533 -17.79 18.64 -7.31
C GLU A 533 -17.54 19.97 -6.59
N LEU A 534 -17.72 20.00 -5.28
CA LEU A 534 -17.41 21.16 -4.42
C LEU A 534 -15.91 21.49 -4.37
N ALA A 535 -15.04 20.50 -4.52
CA ALA A 535 -13.60 20.69 -4.51
C ALA A 535 -13.06 21.28 -5.83
N ILE A 536 -13.81 21.16 -6.93
CA ILE A 536 -13.40 21.71 -8.24
C ILE A 536 -13.71 23.20 -8.28
N ASP A 537 -12.67 24.02 -8.41
CA ASP A 537 -12.83 25.46 -8.63
C ASP A 537 -13.01 25.74 -10.14
N ASP A 538 -14.22 26.12 -10.53
CA ASP A 538 -14.59 26.40 -11.93
C ASP A 538 -13.83 27.58 -12.55
N THR A 539 -13.21 28.43 -11.75
CA THR A 539 -12.41 29.54 -12.22
C THR A 539 -10.97 29.17 -12.57
N LYS A 540 -10.53 27.97 -12.15
CA LYS A 540 -9.17 27.47 -12.33
C LYS A 540 -9.02 26.61 -13.59
N ALA A 541 -7.76 26.40 -13.96
CA ALA A 541 -7.41 25.50 -15.05
C ALA A 541 -7.95 24.07 -14.83
N HIS A 542 -8.25 23.39 -15.92
CA HIS A 542 -8.64 21.98 -15.95
C HIS A 542 -9.99 21.62 -15.30
N ALA A 543 -10.83 22.59 -14.91
CA ALA A 543 -12.12 22.32 -14.27
C ALA A 543 -13.03 21.45 -15.15
N ASP A 544 -13.21 21.80 -16.43
CA ASP A 544 -14.04 21.03 -17.37
C ASP A 544 -13.47 19.62 -17.61
N THR A 545 -12.14 19.49 -17.67
CA THR A 545 -11.49 18.19 -17.87
C THR A 545 -11.63 17.31 -16.64
N LEU A 546 -11.52 17.89 -15.43
CA LEU A 546 -11.78 17.19 -14.17
C LEU A 546 -13.20 16.63 -14.14
N LYS A 547 -14.21 17.47 -14.41
CA LYS A 547 -15.62 17.05 -14.47
C LYS A 547 -15.84 15.97 -15.52
N LYS A 548 -15.28 16.13 -16.71
CA LYS A 548 -15.40 15.16 -17.81
C LYS A 548 -14.83 13.79 -17.42
N VAL A 549 -13.63 13.74 -16.83
CA VAL A 549 -12.96 12.46 -16.51
C VAL A 549 -13.54 11.82 -15.26
N LEU A 550 -13.81 12.62 -14.22
CA LEU A 550 -14.25 12.07 -12.92
C LEU A 550 -15.72 11.65 -12.94
N PHE A 551 -16.55 12.27 -13.77
CA PHE A 551 -17.99 12.00 -13.85
C PHE A 551 -18.40 11.21 -15.10
N ASP A 552 -17.43 10.57 -15.78
CA ASP A 552 -17.69 9.67 -16.90
C ASP A 552 -18.35 8.35 -16.38
N SER A 553 -19.22 7.79 -17.21
CA SER A 553 -19.84 6.50 -16.96
C SER A 553 -18.86 5.32 -17.03
N THR A 554 -17.67 5.56 -17.58
CA THR A 554 -16.62 4.56 -17.79
C THR A 554 -15.40 4.91 -16.96
N ILE A 555 -14.89 3.95 -16.21
CA ILE A 555 -13.64 4.11 -15.46
C ILE A 555 -12.56 3.17 -15.96
N THR A 556 -11.32 3.64 -15.91
CA THR A 556 -10.15 2.83 -16.21
C THR A 556 -9.66 2.10 -14.95
N VAL A 557 -9.62 0.77 -15.01
CA VAL A 557 -9.13 -0.08 -13.91
C VAL A 557 -7.88 -0.84 -14.33
N LYS A 558 -7.02 -1.13 -13.37
CA LYS A 558 -5.83 -1.95 -13.59
C LYS A 558 -6.20 -3.43 -13.59
N ALA A 559 -5.85 -4.15 -14.68
CA ALA A 559 -6.09 -5.58 -14.85
C ALA A 559 -4.98 -6.38 -14.17
N LEU A 560 -5.11 -6.63 -12.86
CA LEU A 560 -4.04 -7.16 -12.02
C LEU A 560 -3.67 -8.61 -12.31
N LEU A 561 -4.66 -9.45 -12.60
CA LEU A 561 -4.46 -10.87 -12.92
C LEU A 561 -4.02 -11.06 -14.36
N SER A 562 -4.72 -10.45 -15.33
CA SER A 562 -4.37 -10.53 -16.76
C SER A 562 -2.96 -10.00 -17.01
N MET A 563 -2.61 -8.86 -16.39
CA MET A 563 -1.26 -8.29 -16.48
C MET A 563 -0.20 -9.31 -16.06
N ARG A 564 -0.47 -10.10 -15.01
CA ARG A 564 0.46 -11.11 -14.53
C ARG A 564 0.49 -12.34 -15.42
N MET A 565 -0.66 -12.80 -15.90
CA MET A 565 -0.76 -13.92 -16.85
C MET A 565 0.00 -13.62 -18.15
N GLU A 566 -0.05 -12.38 -18.64
CA GLU A 566 0.62 -11.92 -19.86
C GLU A 566 2.06 -11.44 -19.65
N ASN A 567 2.60 -11.49 -18.42
CA ASN A 567 3.91 -10.94 -18.04
C ASN A 567 4.08 -9.45 -18.41
N LYS A 568 3.00 -8.68 -18.38
CA LYS A 568 3.02 -7.23 -18.64
C LYS A 568 3.24 -6.45 -17.34
N VAL A 569 3.92 -5.32 -17.44
CA VAL A 569 4.15 -4.41 -16.31
C VAL A 569 2.91 -3.53 -16.05
N LYS A 570 2.16 -3.22 -17.11
CA LYS A 570 0.94 -2.40 -17.04
C LYS A 570 -0.10 -2.97 -18.02
N LYS A 571 -1.33 -3.11 -17.54
CA LYS A 571 -2.51 -3.39 -18.38
C LYS A 571 -3.70 -2.70 -17.72
N TYR A 572 -4.44 -1.95 -18.50
CA TYR A 572 -5.64 -1.24 -18.07
C TYR A 572 -6.82 -1.68 -18.90
N LEU A 573 -7.99 -1.69 -18.31
CA LEU A 573 -9.27 -2.00 -18.93
C LEU A 573 -10.26 -0.90 -18.59
N ASN A 574 -11.12 -0.55 -19.53
CA ASN A 574 -12.25 0.32 -19.27
C ASN A 574 -13.43 -0.55 -18.85
N ILE A 575 -14.02 -0.23 -17.71
CA ILE A 575 -15.24 -0.87 -17.23
C ILE A 575 -16.36 0.16 -17.18
N GLU A 576 -17.51 -0.21 -17.74
CA GLU A 576 -18.73 0.55 -17.54
C GLU A 576 -19.23 0.35 -16.11
N LEU A 577 -19.46 1.44 -15.43
CA LEU A 577 -20.14 1.45 -14.14
C LEU A 577 -21.64 1.46 -14.41
N ASN A 578 -22.40 0.67 -13.65
CA ASN A 578 -23.87 0.71 -13.74
C ASN A 578 -24.34 2.11 -13.35
N LEU A 579 -24.80 2.89 -14.33
CA LEU A 579 -25.13 4.32 -14.23
C LEU A 579 -26.21 4.66 -13.19
N SER A 580 -27.05 3.70 -12.80
CA SER A 580 -27.96 3.90 -11.67
C SER A 580 -27.23 4.06 -10.34
N LEU A 581 -25.95 3.65 -10.30
CA LEU A 581 -25.13 3.66 -9.10
C LEU A 581 -24.03 4.73 -9.12
N ILE A 582 -23.67 5.28 -10.29
CA ILE A 582 -22.61 6.27 -10.37
C ILE A 582 -22.88 7.23 -11.53
N HIS A 583 -23.85 8.11 -11.40
CA HIS A 583 -23.75 9.39 -12.03
C HIS A 583 -22.75 10.23 -11.23
N ILE A 584 -21.49 9.75 -11.21
CA ILE A 584 -20.39 10.56 -10.75
C ILE A 584 -20.03 11.49 -11.88
#